data_d9757e9e43205c1ece908a0bedfe3fa8
#
_entry.id   d9757e9e43205c1ece908a0bedfe3fa8
#
_cell.length_a   1.000
_cell.length_b   1.000
_cell.length_c   1.000
_cell.angle_alpha   90.00
_cell.angle_beta   90.00
_cell.angle_gamma   90.00
#
_symmetry.space_group_name_H-M   'P 1'
#
loop_
_entity.id
_entity.type
_entity.pdbx_description
1 polymer ?
#
loop_
_entity_poly.entity_id
_entity_poly.type
_entity_poly.pdbx_seq_one_letter_code
_entity_poly.pdbx_strand_id
1 'polypeptide(L)'
;MSVEECVERVARGEAPRDVFTARGHPNVTARNQKSLEITKDPYLTKRGDCIVACCSEKAAGELAGDVLGALARGGVVVLILDTGNRWDYVIGETPMATPTSKWRIVVRKSGYIDDSTVAIHADKAASDLDRGLVAELRRGVPLRVTIGVCPTV
;
A
#
# COMPACT_ATOMS: atom_id res chain seq x y z
N MET A 1 -2.85 21.43 5.08
CA MET A 1 -1.75 20.62 4.50
C MET A 1 -2.19 20.09 3.15
N SER A 2 -1.38 20.23 2.14
CA SER A 2 -1.66 19.66 0.82
C SER A 2 -1.33 18.16 0.79
N VAL A 3 -1.84 17.46 -0.23
CA VAL A 3 -1.51 16.06 -0.45
C VAL A 3 0.00 15.89 -0.69
N GLU A 4 0.59 16.79 -1.47
CA GLU A 4 2.03 16.78 -1.76
C GLU A 4 2.87 16.94 -0.47
N GLU A 5 2.45 17.81 0.43
CA GLU A 5 3.13 17.97 1.73
C GLU A 5 3.02 16.71 2.57
N CYS A 6 1.86 16.03 2.52
CA CYS A 6 1.67 14.77 3.23
C CYS A 6 2.64 13.70 2.69
N VAL A 7 2.74 13.56 1.37
CA VAL A 7 3.68 12.61 0.74
C VAL A 7 5.11 12.89 1.19
N GLU A 8 5.52 14.16 1.17
CA GLU A 8 6.87 14.54 1.60
C GLU A 8 7.11 14.23 3.09
N ARG A 9 6.15 14.52 3.94
CA ARG A 9 6.26 14.24 5.38
C ARG A 9 6.39 12.75 5.65
N VAL A 10 5.59 11.93 4.97
CA VAL A 10 5.67 10.47 5.08
C VAL A 10 7.03 9.98 4.57
N ALA A 11 7.47 10.47 3.42
CA ALA A 11 8.76 10.08 2.85
C ALA A 11 9.94 10.42 3.75
N ARG A 12 9.85 11.52 4.51
CA ARG A 12 10.92 11.97 5.44
C ARG A 12 10.81 11.38 6.85
N GLY A 13 9.75 10.63 7.14
CA GLY A 13 9.52 10.12 8.50
C GLY A 13 9.00 11.15 9.48
N GLU A 14 8.39 12.21 8.97
CA GLU A 14 7.82 13.30 9.79
C GLU A 14 6.32 13.10 10.09
N ALA A 15 5.79 11.92 9.81
CA ALA A 15 4.42 11.49 10.12
C ALA A 15 4.48 10.03 10.54
N PRO A 16 3.46 9.50 11.23
CA PRO A 16 3.40 8.07 11.55
C PRO A 16 3.58 7.25 10.28
N ARG A 17 4.57 6.37 10.27
CA ARG A 17 4.85 5.51 9.11
C ARG A 17 5.45 4.18 9.52
N ASP A 18 5.32 3.22 8.62
CA ASP A 18 6.03 1.95 8.68
C ASP A 18 6.72 1.72 7.33
N VAL A 19 7.93 1.17 7.36
CA VAL A 19 8.72 0.86 6.16
C VAL A 19 9.15 -0.59 6.26
N PHE A 20 8.86 -1.36 5.22
CA PHE A 20 9.18 -2.78 5.18
C PHE A 20 9.40 -3.22 3.73
N THR A 21 9.79 -4.47 3.53
CA THR A 21 10.14 -5.00 2.22
C THR A 21 9.12 -6.05 1.78
N ALA A 22 8.81 -6.04 0.50
CA ALA A 22 8.09 -7.07 -0.22
C ALA A 22 8.87 -7.39 -1.50
N ARG A 23 8.32 -8.18 -2.38
CA ARG A 23 8.97 -8.52 -3.66
C ARG A 23 7.97 -8.51 -4.79
N GLY A 24 8.46 -8.21 -5.98
CA GLY A 24 7.72 -8.48 -7.20
C GLY A 24 7.63 -9.99 -7.48
N HIS A 25 6.90 -10.36 -8.51
CA HIS A 25 6.68 -11.74 -8.90
C HIS A 25 6.34 -11.80 -10.39
N PRO A 26 6.78 -12.85 -11.14
CA PRO A 26 6.48 -12.96 -12.57
C PRO A 26 5.00 -12.96 -12.93
N ASN A 27 4.14 -13.37 -12.00
CA ASN A 27 2.69 -13.41 -12.20
C ASN A 27 1.96 -12.10 -11.86
N VAL A 28 2.68 -11.04 -11.50
CA VAL A 28 2.07 -9.72 -11.28
C VAL A 28 1.56 -9.19 -12.62
N THR A 29 0.26 -8.94 -12.71
CA THR A 29 -0.35 -8.28 -13.87
C THR A 29 -0.72 -6.84 -13.56
N ALA A 30 -1.10 -6.56 -12.31
CA ALA A 30 -1.50 -5.24 -11.84
C ALA A 30 -2.51 -4.57 -12.78
N ARG A 31 -3.59 -5.26 -13.09
CA ARG A 31 -4.64 -4.79 -14.01
C ARG A 31 -5.94 -4.46 -13.33
N ASN A 32 -6.07 -4.76 -12.05
CA ASN A 32 -7.32 -4.50 -11.32
C ASN A 32 -7.58 -2.99 -11.21
N GLN A 33 -8.79 -2.58 -11.55
CA GLN A 33 -9.18 -1.17 -11.59
C GLN A 33 -9.80 -0.68 -10.27
N LYS A 34 -9.98 -1.56 -9.28
CA LYS A 34 -10.72 -1.25 -8.04
C LYS A 34 -9.85 -1.26 -6.81
N SER A 35 -8.80 -2.08 -6.78
CA SER A 35 -7.99 -2.26 -5.58
C SER A 35 -6.54 -2.61 -5.93
N LEU A 36 -5.71 -2.56 -4.88
CA LEU A 36 -4.31 -2.90 -4.92
C LEU A 36 -4.02 -3.70 -3.65
N GLU A 37 -3.29 -4.80 -3.78
CA GLU A 37 -2.99 -5.69 -2.67
C GLU A 37 -1.50 -6.03 -2.61
N ILE A 38 -0.97 -6.10 -1.39
CA ILE A 38 0.34 -6.65 -1.07
C ILE A 38 0.08 -7.84 -0.17
N THR A 39 0.67 -9.00 -0.48
CA THR A 39 0.45 -10.23 0.27
C THR A 39 1.73 -10.75 0.90
N LYS A 40 1.60 -11.45 2.03
CA LYS A 40 2.70 -12.21 2.63
C LYS A 40 2.90 -13.56 1.93
N ASP A 41 1.89 -14.04 1.21
CA ASP A 41 1.99 -15.30 0.48
C ASP A 41 3.13 -15.25 -0.53
N PRO A 42 3.92 -16.34 -0.64
CA PRO A 42 4.97 -16.41 -1.65
C PRO A 42 4.42 -16.75 -3.04
N TYR A 43 3.15 -17.11 -3.13
CA TYR A 43 2.51 -17.50 -4.38
C TYR A 43 1.46 -16.49 -4.80
N LEU A 44 1.43 -16.18 -6.07
CA LEU A 44 0.31 -15.49 -6.67
C LEU A 44 0.12 -16.02 -8.09
N THR A 45 -1.12 -15.95 -8.56
CA THR A 45 -1.47 -16.34 -9.92
C THR A 45 -1.84 -15.10 -10.72
N LYS A 46 -1.84 -15.21 -12.05
CA LYS A 46 -2.26 -14.10 -12.92
C LYS A 46 -3.71 -13.70 -12.71
N ARG A 47 -4.52 -14.52 -12.06
CA ARG A 47 -5.92 -14.20 -11.70
C ARG A 47 -5.99 -13.18 -10.57
N GLY A 48 -5.00 -13.14 -9.69
CA GLY A 48 -4.92 -12.14 -8.64
C GLY A 48 -4.41 -10.82 -9.18
N ASP A 49 -5.15 -10.19 -10.05
CA ASP A 49 -4.74 -9.01 -10.81
C ASP A 49 -4.65 -7.73 -9.96
N CYS A 50 -5.10 -7.76 -8.72
CA CYS A 50 -4.92 -6.67 -7.76
C CYS A 50 -3.60 -6.78 -6.99
N ILE A 51 -2.99 -7.97 -6.93
CA ILE A 51 -1.76 -8.20 -6.16
C ILE A 51 -0.57 -7.63 -6.94
N VAL A 52 0.14 -6.69 -6.33
CA VAL A 52 1.30 -6.03 -6.96
C VAL A 52 2.62 -6.51 -6.39
N ALA A 53 2.63 -7.12 -5.20
CA ALA A 53 3.83 -7.66 -4.58
C ALA A 53 3.49 -8.80 -3.64
N CYS A 54 4.42 -9.76 -3.53
CA CYS A 54 4.32 -10.91 -2.64
C CYS A 54 5.33 -10.81 -1.51
N CYS A 55 5.33 -11.84 -0.67
CA CYS A 55 6.43 -12.10 0.26
C CYS A 55 6.67 -10.94 1.23
N SER A 56 5.63 -10.18 1.55
CA SER A 56 5.73 -9.01 2.40
C SER A 56 6.17 -9.41 3.82
N GLU A 57 7.04 -8.60 4.40
CA GLU A 57 7.45 -8.77 5.80
C GLU A 57 6.29 -8.52 6.76
N LYS A 58 5.34 -7.64 6.37
CA LYS A 58 4.22 -7.24 7.23
C LYS A 58 2.89 -7.32 6.51
N ALA A 59 1.84 -7.63 7.27
CA ALA A 59 0.46 -7.48 6.87
C ALA A 59 -0.16 -6.26 7.56
N ALA A 60 -1.39 -5.93 7.21
CA ALA A 60 -2.05 -4.72 7.70
C ALA A 60 -2.13 -4.64 9.23
N GLY A 61 -2.46 -5.76 9.88
CA GLY A 61 -2.57 -5.82 11.35
C GLY A 61 -1.23 -5.80 12.07
N GLU A 62 -0.11 -5.90 11.34
CA GLU A 62 1.24 -5.94 11.90
C GLU A 62 1.99 -4.62 11.74
N LEU A 63 1.33 -3.60 11.23
CA LEU A 63 1.94 -2.27 11.06
C LEU A 63 2.27 -1.66 12.43
N ALA A 64 3.20 -0.71 12.43
CA ALA A 64 3.62 -0.01 13.66
C ALA A 64 2.41 0.56 14.40
N GLY A 65 2.48 0.57 15.73
CA GLY A 65 1.36 0.96 16.59
C GLY A 65 0.86 2.38 16.34
N ASP A 66 1.75 3.31 16.05
CA ASP A 66 1.36 4.69 15.72
C ASP A 66 0.63 4.78 14.37
N VAL A 67 1.00 3.94 13.42
CA VAL A 67 0.29 3.83 12.13
C VAL A 67 -1.11 3.24 12.35
N LEU A 68 -1.20 2.13 13.09
CA LEU A 68 -2.49 1.51 13.40
C LEU A 68 -3.43 2.49 14.12
N GLY A 69 -2.90 3.23 15.09
CA GLY A 69 -3.67 4.24 15.79
C GLY A 69 -4.15 5.36 14.87
N ALA A 70 -3.31 5.79 13.93
CA ALA A 70 -3.69 6.82 12.97
C ALA A 70 -4.73 6.32 11.95
N LEU A 71 -4.63 5.05 11.53
CA LEU A 71 -5.63 4.44 10.63
C LEU A 71 -7.02 4.37 11.26
N ALA A 72 -7.10 4.23 12.58
CA ALA A 72 -8.36 4.20 13.30
C ALA A 72 -9.01 5.59 13.43
N ARG A 73 -8.25 6.63 13.12
CA ARG A 73 -8.70 8.03 13.17
C ARG A 73 -8.77 8.60 11.75
N GLY A 74 -9.31 9.81 11.60
CA GLY A 74 -9.38 10.47 10.30
C GLY A 74 -8.02 10.95 9.80
N GLY A 75 -7.76 10.80 8.52
CA GLY A 75 -6.51 11.27 7.93
C GLY A 75 -6.32 10.83 6.48
N VAL A 76 -5.18 11.23 5.94
CA VAL A 76 -4.74 10.87 4.59
C VAL A 76 -3.71 9.75 4.70
N VAL A 77 -3.93 8.68 3.94
CA VAL A 77 -2.99 7.55 3.85
C VAL A 77 -2.13 7.71 2.61
N VAL A 78 -0.82 7.52 2.78
CA VAL A 78 0.14 7.51 1.68
C VAL A 78 0.80 6.14 1.64
N LEU A 79 0.73 5.48 0.49
CA LEU A 79 1.46 4.25 0.20
C LEU A 79 2.52 4.56 -0.84
N ILE A 80 3.79 4.35 -0.52
CA ILE A 80 4.90 4.54 -1.45
C ILE A 80 5.49 3.17 -1.80
N LEU A 81 5.63 2.91 -3.10
CA LEU A 81 6.19 1.68 -3.65
C LEU A 81 7.46 2.04 -4.42
N ASP A 82 8.61 1.51 -4.01
CA ASP A 82 9.91 1.93 -4.52
C ASP A 82 10.83 0.72 -4.74
N THR A 83 11.30 0.52 -5.97
CA THR A 83 12.27 -0.53 -6.32
C THR A 83 13.72 -0.02 -6.28
N GLY A 84 13.91 1.27 -6.05
CA GLY A 84 15.21 1.92 -6.16
C GLY A 84 15.43 2.56 -7.54
N ASN A 85 14.84 2.03 -8.60
CA ASN A 85 14.88 2.60 -9.96
C ASN A 85 13.58 3.30 -10.34
N ARG A 86 12.47 2.76 -9.90
CA ARG A 86 11.12 3.28 -10.20
C ARG A 86 10.33 3.34 -8.92
N TRP A 87 9.45 4.31 -8.82
CA TRP A 87 8.57 4.44 -7.67
C TRP A 87 7.25 5.06 -8.09
N ASP A 88 6.24 4.82 -7.27
CA ASP A 88 4.93 5.45 -7.40
C ASP A 88 4.32 5.57 -6.02
N TYR A 89 3.29 6.37 -5.88
CA TYR A 89 2.57 6.47 -4.62
C TYR A 89 1.08 6.52 -4.84
N VAL A 90 0.35 6.08 -3.83
CA VAL A 90 -1.10 6.03 -3.80
C VAL A 90 -1.58 6.83 -2.60
N ILE A 91 -2.59 7.63 -2.81
CA ILE A 91 -3.21 8.46 -1.78
C ILE A 91 -4.62 7.95 -1.53
N GLY A 92 -4.98 7.82 -0.27
CA GLY A 92 -6.34 7.44 0.13
C GLY A 92 -6.73 8.07 1.45
N GLU A 93 -7.84 7.62 1.98
CA GLU A 93 -8.35 8.05 3.28
C GLU A 93 -8.20 6.89 4.27
N THR A 94 -8.04 7.22 5.55
CA THR A 94 -8.04 6.22 6.61
C THR A 94 -9.38 5.49 6.64
N PRO A 95 -9.38 4.17 6.90
CA PRO A 95 -10.64 3.43 7.02
C PRO A 95 -11.39 3.74 8.32
N MET A 96 -10.78 4.48 9.23
CA MET A 96 -11.32 4.77 10.57
C MET A 96 -11.65 3.47 11.33
N ALA A 97 -10.80 2.47 11.13
CA ALA A 97 -10.85 1.18 11.77
C ALA A 97 -9.43 0.63 11.84
N THR A 98 -9.15 -0.19 12.83
CA THR A 98 -7.84 -0.83 12.96
C THR A 98 -7.83 -2.14 12.18
N PRO A 99 -7.01 -2.27 11.14
CA PRO A 99 -6.90 -3.53 10.41
C PRO A 99 -6.27 -4.60 11.31
N THR A 100 -6.66 -5.85 11.09
CA THR A 100 -6.22 -6.98 11.90
C THR A 100 -5.63 -8.12 11.06
N SER A 101 -5.65 -8.02 9.74
CA SER A 101 -5.16 -9.09 8.86
C SER A 101 -3.69 -9.41 9.14
N LYS A 102 -3.38 -10.70 9.16
CA LYS A 102 -2.02 -11.22 9.29
C LYS A 102 -1.44 -11.68 7.95
N TRP A 103 -2.18 -11.44 6.85
CA TRP A 103 -1.81 -11.99 5.55
C TRP A 103 -1.61 -10.95 4.46
N ARG A 104 -2.36 -9.86 4.47
CA ARG A 104 -2.37 -8.94 3.35
C ARG A 104 -2.63 -7.49 3.76
N ILE A 105 -2.34 -6.60 2.83
CA ILE A 105 -2.58 -5.16 2.90
C ILE A 105 -3.37 -4.80 1.65
N VAL A 106 -4.52 -4.14 1.81
CA VAL A 106 -5.38 -3.76 0.69
C VAL A 106 -5.69 -2.28 0.72
N VAL A 107 -5.55 -1.66 -0.46
CA VAL A 107 -5.94 -0.28 -0.75
C VAL A 107 -7.10 -0.34 -1.74
N ARG A 108 -8.17 0.43 -1.50
CA ARG A 108 -9.41 0.37 -2.28
C ARG A 108 -9.80 1.75 -2.80
N LYS A 109 -10.23 1.79 -4.05
CA LYS A 109 -10.89 2.99 -4.59
C LYS A 109 -12.29 3.20 -3.99
N SER A 110 -12.95 2.10 -3.60
CA SER A 110 -14.27 2.15 -2.94
C SER A 110 -14.13 2.50 -1.46
N GLY A 111 -15.27 2.59 -0.78
CA GLY A 111 -15.33 2.75 0.68
C GLY A 111 -15.48 1.42 1.42
N TYR A 112 -15.32 0.28 0.74
CA TYR A 112 -15.45 -1.02 1.40
C TYR A 112 -14.28 -1.25 2.36
N ILE A 113 -14.59 -1.78 3.54
CA ILE A 113 -13.61 -2.00 4.61
C ILE A 113 -13.73 -3.43 5.11
N ASP A 114 -12.59 -4.15 5.12
CA ASP A 114 -12.46 -5.44 5.78
C ASP A 114 -11.22 -5.41 6.70
N ASP A 115 -10.82 -6.57 7.22
CA ASP A 115 -9.70 -6.67 8.17
C ASP A 115 -8.33 -6.33 7.57
N SER A 116 -8.23 -6.23 6.25
CA SER A 116 -6.96 -5.96 5.54
C SER A 116 -6.88 -4.55 4.95
N THR A 117 -7.96 -3.76 5.06
CA THR A 117 -8.05 -2.45 4.42
C THR A 117 -7.25 -1.39 5.19
N VAL A 118 -6.27 -0.77 4.53
CA VAL A 118 -5.49 0.33 5.10
C VAL A 118 -5.86 1.69 4.50
N ALA A 119 -6.51 1.70 3.34
CA ALA A 119 -6.95 2.94 2.71
C ALA A 119 -8.20 2.70 1.88
N ILE A 120 -9.10 3.66 1.90
CA ILE A 120 -10.33 3.70 1.09
C ILE A 120 -10.32 4.98 0.26
N HIS A 121 -11.22 5.05 -0.72
CA HIS A 121 -11.36 6.20 -1.63
C HIS A 121 -10.02 6.60 -2.25
N ALA A 122 -9.19 5.61 -2.57
CA ALA A 122 -7.86 5.84 -3.09
C ALA A 122 -7.90 6.40 -4.52
N ASP A 123 -6.88 7.17 -4.86
CA ASP A 123 -6.75 7.76 -6.19
C ASP A 123 -6.25 6.76 -7.24
N LYS A 124 -5.64 5.65 -6.79
CA LYS A 124 -5.08 4.63 -7.69
C LYS A 124 -5.44 3.23 -7.20
N ALA A 125 -5.68 2.34 -8.16
CA ALA A 125 -5.70 0.90 -7.98
C ALA A 125 -4.47 0.30 -8.70
N ALA A 126 -4.37 -1.03 -8.74
CA ALA A 126 -3.24 -1.70 -9.36
C ALA A 126 -3.02 -1.26 -10.81
N SER A 127 -4.09 -1.10 -11.60
CA SER A 127 -4.00 -0.71 -13.01
C SER A 127 -3.47 0.70 -13.23
N ASP A 128 -3.53 1.55 -12.21
CA ASP A 128 -3.11 2.96 -12.31
C ASP A 128 -1.64 3.16 -11.95
N LEU A 129 -0.95 2.14 -11.46
CA LEU A 129 0.45 2.25 -11.12
C LEU A 129 1.32 2.51 -12.34
N ASP A 130 2.43 3.21 -12.14
CA ASP A 130 3.44 3.41 -13.18
C ASP A 130 3.80 2.09 -13.84
N ARG A 131 3.64 1.99 -15.15
CA ARG A 131 3.85 0.73 -15.86
C ARG A 131 5.32 0.30 -15.88
N GLY A 132 6.25 1.23 -15.74
CA GLY A 132 7.66 0.91 -15.56
C GLY A 132 7.93 0.25 -14.21
N LEU A 133 7.26 0.72 -13.16
CA LEU A 133 7.31 0.08 -11.85
C LEU A 133 6.74 -1.34 -11.94
N VAL A 134 5.59 -1.52 -12.57
CA VAL A 134 4.97 -2.84 -12.73
C VAL A 134 5.88 -3.78 -13.52
N ALA A 135 6.54 -3.28 -14.57
CA ALA A 135 7.50 -4.09 -15.35
C ALA A 135 8.65 -4.59 -14.47
N GLU A 136 9.16 -3.76 -13.56
CA GLU A 136 10.20 -4.19 -12.63
C GLU A 136 9.67 -5.20 -11.60
N LEU A 137 8.46 -4.99 -11.10
CA LEU A 137 7.84 -5.94 -10.18
C LEU A 137 7.67 -7.33 -10.81
N ARG A 138 7.37 -7.38 -12.10
CA ARG A 138 7.28 -8.65 -12.84
C ARG A 138 8.61 -9.38 -12.94
N ARG A 139 9.72 -8.69 -12.74
CA ARG A 139 11.06 -9.30 -12.70
C ARG A 139 11.41 -9.87 -11.33
N GLY A 140 10.53 -9.73 -10.34
CA GLY A 140 10.74 -10.29 -9.00
C GLY A 140 11.71 -9.50 -8.14
N VAL A 141 11.93 -8.22 -8.43
CA VAL A 141 12.86 -7.39 -7.66
C VAL A 141 12.31 -7.07 -6.27
N PRO A 142 13.19 -6.77 -5.29
CA PRO A 142 12.72 -6.29 -3.99
C PRO A 142 11.96 -4.97 -4.11
N LEU A 143 10.97 -4.80 -3.26
CA LEU A 143 10.14 -3.61 -3.20
C LEU A 143 10.16 -3.05 -1.78
N ARG A 144 10.56 -1.79 -1.65
CA ARG A 144 10.41 -1.06 -0.41
C ARG A 144 9.01 -0.48 -0.35
N VAL A 145 8.27 -0.82 0.71
CA VAL A 145 6.91 -0.34 0.95
C VAL A 145 6.94 0.63 2.12
N THR A 146 6.38 1.80 1.92
CA THR A 146 6.18 2.77 3.00
C THR A 146 4.70 3.06 3.11
N ILE A 147 4.13 2.90 4.30
CA ILE A 147 2.76 3.30 4.60
C ILE A 147 2.81 4.35 5.69
N GLY A 148 2.24 5.51 5.41
CA GLY A 148 2.18 6.59 6.37
C GLY A 148 0.82 7.25 6.39
N VAL A 149 0.56 7.98 7.47
CA VAL A 149 -0.71 8.67 7.68
C VAL A 149 -0.44 10.09 8.14
N CYS A 150 -1.09 11.04 7.47
CA CYS A 150 -1.14 12.41 7.95
C CYS A 150 -2.50 12.61 8.63
N PRO A 151 -2.52 12.63 9.98
CA PRO A 151 -3.79 12.79 10.69
C PRO A 151 -4.44 14.14 10.37
N THR A 152 -5.76 14.12 10.26
CA THR A 152 -6.52 15.37 10.19
C THR A 152 -6.53 16.02 11.57
N VAL A 153 -6.40 17.33 11.56
CA VAL A 153 -6.35 18.13 12.78
C VAL A 153 -7.77 18.59 13.16
#